data_e34fac647a773bbbb90895764f52d0b5
#
_entry.id   e34fac647a773bbbb90895764f52d0b5
#
_cell.length_a   1.000
_cell.length_b   1.000
_cell.length_c   1.000
_cell.angle_alpha   90.00
_cell.angle_beta   90.00
_cell.angle_gamma   90.00
#
_symmetry.space_group_name_H-M   'P 1'
#
loop_
_entity.id
_entity.type
_entity.pdbx_description
1 polymer ?
#
loop_
_entity_poly.entity_id
_entity_poly.type
_entity_poly.pdbx_seq_one_letter_code
_entity_poly.pdbx_strand_id
1 'polypeptide(L)'
;MASNKKNKDSEPEQSSNFTKETFLKLSAGTLLVALIVAFSAILYFSYKDYIHPKHVYGRWIEIGSPEYDTEILTFSKRGVFRNERLITTNFEFDGTLITVTTGSGKSIYQVSGTFESPQLKRLNPSNPTQRFIKAGFEDTVNNSGGAAQKRRAALSEHFSSKK
;
A
#
# COMPACT_ATOMS: atom_id res chain seq x y z
N MET A 1 53.68 63.46 -51.47
CA MET A 1 53.90 62.06 -51.16
C MET A 1 53.11 61.74 -49.90
N ALA A 2 51.93 61.18 -50.02
CA ALA A 2 51.02 60.86 -48.91
C ALA A 2 51.12 59.37 -48.59
N SER A 3 51.60 59.05 -47.39
CA SER A 3 51.63 57.66 -46.87
C SER A 3 50.31 57.33 -46.28
N ASN A 4 49.59 56.37 -46.88
CA ASN A 4 48.31 55.88 -46.46
C ASN A 4 48.57 54.80 -45.41
N LYS A 5 48.27 55.11 -44.11
CA LYS A 5 48.38 54.20 -42.99
C LYS A 5 47.05 53.51 -42.86
N LYS A 6 47.00 52.26 -43.33
CA LYS A 6 45.84 51.37 -43.25
C LYS A 6 45.59 50.98 -41.78
N ASN A 7 44.51 51.51 -41.18
CA ASN A 7 44.01 51.06 -39.91
C ASN A 7 43.44 49.61 -40.06
N LYS A 8 44.02 48.72 -39.33
CA LYS A 8 43.57 47.35 -39.21
C LYS A 8 42.56 47.32 -38.00
N ASP A 9 41.33 47.38 -38.37
CA ASP A 9 40.23 47.19 -37.37
C ASP A 9 40.42 45.83 -36.77
N SER A 10 40.78 45.80 -35.49
CA SER A 10 40.79 44.61 -34.67
C SER A 10 39.34 44.32 -34.25
N GLU A 11 38.73 43.34 -34.89
CA GLU A 11 37.53 42.73 -34.37
C GLU A 11 37.79 42.19 -32.95
N PRO A 12 36.93 42.49 -31.97
CA PRO A 12 37.07 41.87 -30.67
C PRO A 12 36.72 40.40 -30.82
N GLU A 13 37.70 39.53 -30.70
CA GLU A 13 37.45 38.10 -30.45
C GLU A 13 36.62 37.99 -29.17
N GLN A 14 35.36 37.75 -29.36
CA GLN A 14 34.43 37.37 -28.28
C GLN A 14 34.80 35.95 -27.83
N SER A 15 35.94 35.87 -27.12
CA SER A 15 36.27 34.64 -26.38
C SER A 15 35.18 34.44 -25.37
N SER A 16 34.29 33.50 -25.64
CA SER A 16 33.32 33.02 -24.68
C SER A 16 34.09 32.38 -23.54
N ASN A 17 34.44 33.22 -22.55
CA ASN A 17 34.88 32.75 -21.24
C ASN A 17 33.71 32.07 -20.59
N PHE A 18 33.40 30.85 -21.02
CA PHE A 18 32.64 29.89 -20.25
C PHE A 18 33.51 29.59 -19.03
N THR A 19 33.39 30.46 -18.04
CA THR A 19 34.16 30.40 -16.81
C THR A 19 33.86 29.04 -16.17
N LYS A 20 34.88 28.41 -15.60
CA LYS A 20 34.76 27.12 -14.88
C LYS A 20 33.60 27.15 -13.90
N GLU A 21 33.27 28.34 -13.35
CA GLU A 21 32.12 28.56 -12.48
C GLU A 21 30.76 28.35 -13.16
N THR A 22 30.62 28.80 -14.42
CA THR A 22 29.36 28.60 -15.19
C THR A 22 29.16 27.14 -15.52
N PHE A 23 30.25 26.44 -15.86
CA PHE A 23 30.24 25.01 -16.14
C PHE A 23 29.89 24.21 -14.86
N LEU A 24 30.45 24.61 -13.71
CA LEU A 24 30.17 23.99 -12.42
C LEU A 24 28.70 24.21 -11.98
N LYS A 25 28.19 25.42 -12.17
CA LYS A 25 26.80 25.76 -11.88
C LYS A 25 25.80 24.97 -12.76
N LEU A 26 26.13 24.85 -14.04
CA LEU A 26 25.33 24.11 -15.03
C LEU A 26 25.32 22.60 -14.68
N SER A 27 26.51 22.04 -14.40
CA SER A 27 26.64 20.63 -14.04
C SER A 27 25.94 20.30 -12.71
N ALA A 28 26.05 21.20 -11.72
CA ALA A 28 25.30 21.03 -10.45
C ALA A 28 23.79 21.12 -10.66
N GLY A 29 23.33 22.03 -11.54
CA GLY A 29 21.91 22.13 -11.91
C GLY A 29 21.39 20.89 -12.61
N THR A 30 22.13 20.35 -13.59
CA THR A 30 21.72 19.11 -14.27
C THR A 30 21.73 17.89 -13.33
N LEU A 31 22.71 17.80 -12.43
CA LEU A 31 22.74 16.74 -11.41
C LEU A 31 21.51 16.81 -10.49
N LEU A 32 21.16 18.01 -10.05
CA LEU A 32 19.99 18.21 -9.18
C LEU A 32 18.69 17.82 -9.87
N VAL A 33 18.51 18.22 -11.13
CA VAL A 33 17.35 17.81 -11.93
C VAL A 33 17.30 16.29 -12.09
N ALA A 34 18.44 15.66 -12.39
CA ALA A 34 18.53 14.20 -12.51
C ALA A 34 18.14 13.48 -11.20
N LEU A 35 18.59 14.00 -10.05
CA LEU A 35 18.21 13.47 -8.74
C LEU A 35 16.70 13.60 -8.47
N ILE A 36 16.10 14.75 -8.82
CA ILE A 36 14.65 14.96 -8.65
C ILE A 36 13.87 13.96 -9.51
N VAL A 37 14.26 13.77 -10.75
CA VAL A 37 13.61 12.82 -11.66
C VAL A 37 13.75 11.39 -11.13
N ALA A 38 14.97 11.00 -10.70
CA ALA A 38 15.21 9.67 -10.14
C ALA A 38 14.37 9.42 -8.88
N PHE A 39 14.33 10.39 -7.97
CA PHE A 39 13.54 10.29 -6.74
C PHE A 39 12.04 10.19 -7.05
N SER A 40 11.53 11.01 -7.98
CA SER A 40 10.13 10.95 -8.41
C SER A 40 9.77 9.60 -9.03
N ALA A 41 10.68 9.01 -9.82
CA ALA A 41 10.48 7.69 -10.39
C ALA A 41 10.41 6.59 -9.30
N ILE A 42 11.31 6.64 -8.31
CA ILE A 42 11.29 5.69 -7.18
C ILE A 42 9.98 5.79 -6.42
N LEU A 43 9.50 6.99 -6.09
CA LEU A 43 8.23 7.19 -5.40
C LEU A 43 7.05 6.65 -6.23
N TYR A 44 7.06 6.91 -7.54
CA TYR A 44 6.00 6.43 -8.43
C TYR A 44 5.93 4.90 -8.48
N PHE A 45 7.08 4.22 -8.65
CA PHE A 45 7.12 2.76 -8.68
C PHE A 45 6.77 2.15 -7.32
N SER A 46 7.26 2.73 -6.23
CA SER A 46 6.94 2.29 -4.87
C SER A 46 5.45 2.42 -4.57
N TYR A 47 4.83 3.54 -4.94
CA TYR A 47 3.40 3.74 -4.79
C TYR A 47 2.59 2.73 -5.61
N LYS A 48 2.98 2.50 -6.87
CA LYS A 48 2.29 1.54 -7.75
C LYS A 48 2.37 0.10 -7.22
N ASP A 49 3.49 -0.28 -6.61
CA ASP A 49 3.62 -1.59 -5.97
C ASP A 49 2.77 -1.67 -4.70
N TYR A 50 2.73 -0.62 -3.88
CA TYR A 50 1.94 -0.54 -2.65
C TYR A 50 0.43 -0.76 -2.89
N ILE A 51 -0.14 -0.16 -3.94
CA ILE A 51 -1.56 -0.32 -4.30
C ILE A 51 -1.85 -1.57 -5.14
N HIS A 52 -0.85 -2.44 -5.34
CA HIS A 52 -1.04 -3.60 -6.21
C HIS A 52 -1.95 -4.64 -5.56
N PRO A 53 -3.02 -5.12 -6.23
CA PRO A 53 -3.97 -6.10 -5.67
C PRO A 53 -3.36 -7.41 -5.20
N LYS A 54 -2.13 -7.76 -5.61
CA LYS A 54 -1.42 -8.97 -5.16
C LYS A 54 -1.33 -9.09 -3.64
N HIS A 55 -1.23 -7.96 -2.92
CA HIS A 55 -1.08 -7.96 -1.46
C HIS A 55 -2.29 -8.53 -0.73
N VAL A 56 -3.47 -8.44 -1.34
CA VAL A 56 -4.72 -8.93 -0.77
C VAL A 56 -5.15 -10.28 -1.33
N TYR A 57 -4.43 -10.83 -2.34
CA TYR A 57 -4.75 -12.14 -2.87
C TYR A 57 -4.61 -13.23 -1.82
N GLY A 58 -5.52 -14.18 -1.88
CA GLY A 58 -5.59 -15.34 -1.00
C GLY A 58 -6.98 -15.57 -0.46
N ARG A 59 -7.06 -16.56 0.42
CA ARG A 59 -8.27 -16.97 1.12
C ARG A 59 -8.33 -16.27 2.47
N TRP A 60 -9.49 -15.73 2.81
CA TRP A 60 -9.76 -15.01 4.04
C TRP A 60 -10.96 -15.65 4.73
N ILE A 61 -10.81 -16.03 5.98
CA ILE A 61 -11.78 -16.79 6.76
C ILE A 61 -12.36 -15.88 7.82
N GLU A 62 -13.66 -15.83 7.94
CA GLU A 62 -14.36 -15.02 8.94
C GLU A 62 -14.02 -15.47 10.36
N ILE A 63 -13.83 -14.50 11.27
CA ILE A 63 -13.49 -14.73 12.67
C ILE A 63 -14.69 -14.43 13.54
N GLY A 64 -14.97 -15.34 14.47
CA GLY A 64 -15.99 -15.15 15.48
C GLY A 64 -17.39 -15.63 15.09
N SER A 65 -17.52 -16.17 13.85
CA SER A 65 -18.71 -16.89 13.42
C SER A 65 -18.63 -18.37 13.80
N PRO A 66 -19.77 -19.06 14.02
CA PRO A 66 -19.80 -20.51 14.15
C PRO A 66 -19.29 -21.18 12.87
N GLU A 67 -18.72 -22.38 12.99
CA GLU A 67 -18.13 -23.09 11.84
C GLU A 67 -19.13 -23.36 10.71
N TYR A 68 -20.42 -23.56 11.03
CA TYR A 68 -21.48 -23.78 10.05
C TYR A 68 -21.94 -22.52 9.31
N ASP A 69 -21.56 -21.32 9.79
CA ASP A 69 -21.94 -20.02 9.19
C ASP A 69 -20.72 -19.12 8.93
N THR A 70 -19.56 -19.72 8.79
CA THR A 70 -18.30 -19.01 8.51
C THR A 70 -18.24 -18.60 7.06
N GLU A 71 -18.16 -17.29 6.81
CA GLU A 71 -17.96 -16.74 5.46
C GLU A 71 -16.48 -16.84 5.06
N ILE A 72 -16.25 -17.26 3.83
CA ILE A 72 -14.90 -17.34 3.23
C ILE A 72 -14.86 -16.44 2.01
N LEU A 73 -13.94 -15.46 2.04
CA LEU A 73 -13.64 -14.58 0.90
C LEU A 73 -12.33 -15.02 0.26
N THR A 74 -12.31 -15.12 -1.07
CA THR A 74 -11.09 -15.40 -1.83
C THR A 74 -10.88 -14.32 -2.88
N PHE A 75 -9.78 -13.58 -2.76
CA PHE A 75 -9.37 -12.59 -3.75
C PHE A 75 -8.33 -13.22 -4.69
N SER A 76 -8.52 -13.06 -5.98
CA SER A 76 -7.63 -13.60 -7.01
C SER A 76 -7.63 -12.73 -8.26
N LYS A 77 -6.74 -13.04 -9.21
CA LYS A 77 -6.74 -12.40 -10.54
C LYS A 77 -8.05 -12.60 -11.31
N ARG A 78 -8.79 -13.67 -11.02
CA ARG A 78 -10.06 -13.98 -11.67
C ARG A 78 -11.25 -13.25 -11.08
N GLY A 79 -11.06 -12.59 -9.95
CA GLY A 79 -12.09 -11.85 -9.23
C GLY A 79 -12.19 -12.25 -7.75
N VAL A 80 -13.31 -11.92 -7.16
CA VAL A 80 -13.65 -12.16 -5.76
C VAL A 80 -14.66 -13.30 -5.67
N PHE A 81 -14.36 -14.26 -4.81
CA PHE A 81 -15.22 -15.40 -4.53
C PHE A 81 -15.69 -15.31 -3.08
N ARG A 82 -16.95 -15.65 -2.85
CA ARG A 82 -17.56 -15.83 -1.52
C ARG A 82 -18.08 -17.26 -1.42
N ASN A 83 -17.58 -18.01 -0.43
CA ASN A 83 -17.92 -19.42 -0.26
C ASN A 83 -17.79 -20.20 -1.58
N GLU A 84 -16.64 -20.00 -2.27
CA GLU A 84 -16.27 -20.61 -3.57
C GLU A 84 -17.11 -20.16 -4.77
N ARG A 85 -18.10 -19.29 -4.60
CA ARG A 85 -18.90 -18.70 -5.68
C ARG A 85 -18.32 -17.37 -6.11
N LEU A 86 -18.12 -17.19 -7.41
CA LEU A 86 -17.70 -15.91 -8.00
C LEU A 86 -18.80 -14.86 -7.79
N ILE A 87 -18.49 -13.77 -7.10
CA ILE A 87 -19.41 -12.65 -6.84
C ILE A 87 -19.13 -11.45 -7.74
N THR A 88 -17.87 -11.26 -8.15
CA THR A 88 -17.48 -10.22 -9.11
C THR A 88 -16.12 -10.56 -9.72
N THR A 89 -15.88 -10.14 -10.95
CA THR A 89 -14.59 -10.31 -11.63
C THR A 89 -13.59 -9.21 -11.31
N ASN A 90 -14.07 -8.06 -10.82
CA ASN A 90 -13.23 -6.90 -10.54
C ASN A 90 -13.41 -6.43 -9.10
N PHE A 91 -12.33 -5.94 -8.53
CA PHE A 91 -12.30 -5.21 -7.28
C PHE A 91 -11.20 -4.15 -7.33
N GLU A 92 -11.33 -3.12 -6.52
CA GLU A 92 -10.37 -2.03 -6.39
C GLU A 92 -9.61 -2.17 -5.09
N PHE A 93 -8.31 -1.86 -5.10
CA PHE A 93 -7.47 -1.82 -3.91
C PHE A 93 -6.62 -0.55 -3.94
N ASP A 94 -6.69 0.25 -2.88
CA ASP A 94 -5.95 1.51 -2.75
C ASP A 94 -4.73 1.42 -1.81
N GLY A 95 -4.37 0.18 -1.39
CA GLY A 95 -3.31 -0.07 -0.41
C GLY A 95 -3.84 -0.29 1.02
N THR A 96 -5.04 0.15 1.30
CA THR A 96 -5.69 0.03 2.64
C THR A 96 -7.10 -0.51 2.54
N LEU A 97 -7.86 -0.07 1.56
CA LEU A 97 -9.26 -0.44 1.37
C LEU A 97 -9.41 -1.32 0.13
N ILE A 98 -10.21 -2.36 0.29
CA ILE A 98 -10.66 -3.21 -0.80
C ILE A 98 -12.13 -2.86 -1.07
N THR A 99 -12.43 -2.43 -2.27
CA THR A 99 -13.78 -2.14 -2.72
C THR A 99 -14.27 -3.23 -3.67
N VAL A 100 -15.33 -3.90 -3.29
CA VAL A 100 -15.97 -4.98 -4.07
C VAL A 100 -17.36 -4.51 -4.48
N THR A 101 -17.57 -4.29 -5.77
CA THR A 101 -18.88 -3.89 -6.32
C THR A 101 -19.54 -5.13 -6.93
N THR A 102 -20.78 -5.41 -6.48
CA THR A 102 -21.59 -6.53 -6.95
C THR A 102 -22.96 -6.03 -7.38
N GLY A 103 -23.75 -6.88 -8.02
CA GLY A 103 -25.14 -6.53 -8.37
C GLY A 103 -26.04 -6.20 -7.15
N SER A 104 -25.69 -6.69 -5.96
CA SER A 104 -26.41 -6.42 -4.71
C SER A 104 -25.91 -5.19 -3.95
N GLY A 105 -24.84 -4.53 -4.43
CA GLY A 105 -24.31 -3.32 -3.82
C GLY A 105 -22.78 -3.33 -3.68
N LYS A 106 -22.28 -2.38 -2.90
CA LYS A 106 -20.86 -2.14 -2.68
C LYS A 106 -20.44 -2.64 -1.29
N SER A 107 -19.44 -3.50 -1.23
CA SER A 107 -18.80 -3.93 0.00
C SER A 107 -17.40 -3.33 0.11
N ILE A 108 -17.06 -2.81 1.30
CA ILE A 108 -15.75 -2.19 1.55
C ILE A 108 -15.11 -2.92 2.72
N TYR A 109 -13.88 -3.38 2.50
CA TYR A 109 -13.06 -4.05 3.51
C TYR A 109 -11.79 -3.26 3.75
N GLN A 110 -11.44 -3.06 4.99
CA GLN A 110 -10.18 -2.45 5.41
C GLN A 110 -9.17 -3.52 5.74
N VAL A 111 -7.97 -3.42 5.15
CA VAL A 111 -6.83 -4.22 5.56
C VAL A 111 -6.37 -3.75 6.93
N SER A 112 -6.22 -4.67 7.86
CA SER A 112 -5.86 -4.42 9.26
C SER A 112 -4.97 -5.55 9.78
N GLY A 113 -4.50 -5.42 11.02
CA GLY A 113 -3.59 -6.38 11.62
C GLY A 113 -2.13 -6.11 11.26
N THR A 114 -1.29 -7.13 11.44
CA THR A 114 0.16 -7.09 11.19
C THR A 114 0.55 -8.09 10.11
N PHE A 115 1.81 -8.09 9.69
CA PHE A 115 2.33 -9.11 8.76
C PHE A 115 2.22 -10.53 9.33
N GLU A 116 2.28 -10.68 10.66
CA GLU A 116 2.15 -11.96 11.35
C GLU A 116 0.68 -12.35 11.58
N SER A 117 -0.25 -11.41 11.48
CA SER A 117 -1.69 -11.62 11.66
C SER A 117 -2.48 -10.68 10.76
N PRO A 118 -2.42 -10.89 9.42
CA PRO A 118 -3.14 -10.06 8.47
C PRO A 118 -4.65 -10.30 8.58
N GLN A 119 -5.40 -9.22 8.74
CA GLN A 119 -6.85 -9.25 8.92
C GLN A 119 -7.55 -8.32 7.95
N LEU A 120 -8.83 -8.59 7.67
CA LEU A 120 -9.74 -7.69 7.01
C LEU A 120 -10.90 -7.35 7.95
N LYS A 121 -11.30 -6.09 7.96
CA LYS A 121 -12.50 -5.63 8.66
C LYS A 121 -13.49 -5.10 7.63
N ARG A 122 -14.70 -5.61 7.62
CA ARG A 122 -15.76 -5.07 6.77
C ARG A 122 -16.23 -3.72 7.32
N LEU A 123 -16.19 -2.69 6.48
CA LEU A 123 -16.67 -1.35 6.81
C LEU A 123 -18.07 -1.11 6.25
N ASN A 124 -18.34 -1.64 5.07
CA ASN A 124 -19.63 -1.51 4.41
C ASN A 124 -20.08 -2.85 3.81
N PRO A 125 -21.29 -3.34 4.10
CA PRO A 125 -22.21 -2.89 5.15
C PRO A 125 -21.58 -3.08 6.55
N SER A 126 -21.88 -2.17 7.48
CA SER A 126 -21.32 -2.20 8.83
C SER A 126 -22.04 -3.18 9.77
N ASN A 127 -23.23 -3.63 9.39
CA ASN A 127 -24.03 -4.59 10.15
C ASN A 127 -24.37 -5.81 9.29
N PRO A 128 -24.04 -7.04 9.74
CA PRO A 128 -23.23 -7.36 10.92
C PRO A 128 -21.75 -6.96 10.74
N THR A 129 -21.05 -6.69 11.85
CA THR A 129 -19.61 -6.45 11.82
C THR A 129 -18.89 -7.75 11.55
N GLN A 130 -18.16 -7.83 10.44
CA GLN A 130 -17.36 -8.99 10.06
C GLN A 130 -15.87 -8.67 10.05
N ARG A 131 -15.10 -9.65 10.49
CA ARG A 131 -13.65 -9.62 10.48
C ARG A 131 -13.17 -10.93 9.91
N PHE A 132 -12.09 -10.87 9.11
CA PHE A 132 -11.52 -12.03 8.45
C PHE A 132 -10.04 -12.11 8.76
N ILE A 133 -9.51 -13.32 8.85
CA ILE A 133 -8.10 -13.65 8.96
C ILE A 133 -7.64 -14.30 7.65
N LYS A 134 -6.43 -14.03 7.24
CA LYS A 134 -5.84 -14.71 6.09
C LYS A 134 -5.61 -16.18 6.42
N ALA A 135 -5.94 -17.06 5.49
CA ALA A 135 -5.72 -18.51 5.66
C ALA A 135 -4.23 -18.82 5.93
N GLY A 136 -4.01 -19.67 6.92
CA GLY A 136 -2.69 -20.00 7.45
C GLY A 136 -2.24 -19.13 8.64
N PHE A 137 -3.07 -18.16 9.06
CA PHE A 137 -2.81 -17.32 10.25
C PHE A 137 -3.90 -17.43 11.31
N GLU A 138 -4.76 -18.46 11.24
CA GLU A 138 -5.91 -18.65 12.12
C GLU A 138 -5.49 -18.73 13.60
N ASP A 139 -4.38 -19.37 13.87
CA ASP A 139 -3.85 -19.56 15.23
C ASP A 139 -3.46 -18.25 15.92
N THR A 140 -3.14 -17.22 15.14
CA THR A 140 -2.77 -15.91 15.69
C THR A 140 -3.94 -15.20 16.36
N VAL A 141 -5.17 -15.46 15.90
CA VAL A 141 -6.40 -14.89 16.46
C VAL A 141 -6.82 -15.64 17.73
N ASN A 142 -6.69 -16.96 17.74
CA ASN A 142 -6.99 -17.79 18.90
C ASN A 142 -6.10 -17.42 20.09
N ASN A 143 -4.84 -17.09 19.85
CA ASN A 143 -3.93 -16.66 20.91
C ASN A 143 -4.30 -15.28 21.50
N SER A 144 -4.82 -14.36 20.70
CA SER A 144 -5.25 -13.05 21.21
C SER A 144 -6.58 -13.12 21.98
N GLY A 145 -7.48 -14.05 21.61
CA GLY A 145 -8.71 -14.36 22.35
C GLY A 145 -8.46 -15.17 23.63
N GLY A 146 -7.47 -16.07 23.58
CA GLY A 146 -7.10 -16.94 24.71
C GLY A 146 -6.63 -16.19 25.95
N ALA A 147 -5.98 -15.03 25.80
CA ALA A 147 -5.58 -14.20 26.94
C ALA A 147 -6.78 -13.59 27.69
N ALA A 148 -7.81 -13.15 26.96
CA ALA A 148 -9.04 -12.64 27.56
C ALA A 148 -9.87 -13.77 28.21
N GLN A 149 -9.88 -14.94 27.59
CA GLN A 149 -10.58 -16.13 28.10
C GLN A 149 -9.84 -16.71 29.31
N LYS A 150 -8.52 -16.76 29.33
CA LYS A 150 -7.72 -17.11 30.50
C LYS A 150 -7.95 -16.14 31.69
N ARG A 151 -8.04 -14.84 31.40
CA ARG A 151 -8.38 -13.84 32.45
C ARG A 151 -9.76 -14.03 33.02
N ARG A 152 -10.76 -14.36 32.18
CA ARG A 152 -12.13 -14.66 32.63
C ARG A 152 -12.20 -15.96 33.44
N ALA A 153 -11.49 -17.00 33.02
CA ALA A 153 -11.39 -18.26 33.75
C ALA A 153 -10.71 -18.06 35.10
N ALA A 154 -9.58 -17.35 35.17
CA ALA A 154 -8.90 -17.04 36.40
C ALA A 154 -9.76 -16.21 37.39
N LEU A 155 -10.53 -15.25 36.85
CA LEU A 155 -11.48 -14.48 37.66
C LEU A 155 -12.60 -15.34 38.19
N SER A 156 -13.18 -16.23 37.39
CA SER A 156 -14.26 -17.15 37.84
C SER A 156 -13.78 -18.12 38.91
N GLU A 157 -12.55 -18.61 38.79
CA GLU A 157 -11.92 -19.50 39.77
C GLU A 157 -11.68 -18.78 41.11
N HIS A 158 -11.21 -17.51 41.04
CA HIS A 158 -10.99 -16.67 42.23
C HIS A 158 -12.29 -16.35 42.97
N PHE A 159 -13.42 -16.24 42.28
CA PHE A 159 -14.72 -16.00 42.91
C PHE A 159 -15.38 -17.29 43.41
N SER A 160 -15.04 -18.46 42.84
CA SER A 160 -15.55 -19.74 43.27
C SER A 160 -14.86 -20.29 44.54
N SER A 161 -13.58 -19.91 44.75
CA SER A 161 -12.78 -20.37 45.89
C SER A 161 -13.05 -19.62 47.21
N LYS A 162 -13.93 -18.61 47.19
CA LYS A 162 -14.25 -17.73 48.33
C LYS A 162 -15.62 -17.99 48.95
N LYS A 163 -16.20 -19.21 48.75
CA LYS A 163 -17.44 -19.65 49.37
C LYS A 163 -17.18 -20.73 50.40
#